data_071d897a6ba4c61504c2d417e89ca4e2
#
_entry.id   071d897a6ba4c61504c2d417e89ca4e2
#
_cell.length_a   1.000
_cell.length_b   1.000
_cell.length_c   1.000
_cell.angle_alpha   90.00
_cell.angle_beta   90.00
_cell.angle_gamma   90.00
#
_symmetry.space_group_name_H-M   'P 1'
#
loop_
_entity.id
_entity.type
_entity.pdbx_description
1 polymer ?
#
loop_
_entity_poly.entity_id
_entity_poly.type
_entity_poly.pdbx_seq_one_letter_code
_entity_poly.pdbx_strand_id
1 'polypeptide(L)'
;AKALGVRELYLKDDSVSHPTLSFKDRVVSVALTRAKELGFDTVACASTGNLANSVSALSAWAGLKRIIFIPADLEMGKVVASLIYNPTLVAVEGNYDEVNRLCAEVGAKYPWAFVNINIRPYYAEGSKTYGFEILEQLGFRAPQHIVVPAAGGSLITKISKAIKEFKLLGLIPESH
;
A
#
# COMPACT_ATOMS: atom_id res chain seq x y z
N ALA A 1 -26.06 -2.64 10.94
CA ALA A 1 -27.10 -3.09 10.02
C ALA A 1 -28.43 -2.45 10.34
N LYS A 2 -29.02 -2.72 11.52
CA LYS A 2 -30.38 -2.25 11.88
C LYS A 2 -30.55 -0.72 11.79
N ALA A 3 -29.60 0.06 12.29
CA ALA A 3 -29.65 1.53 12.24
C ALA A 3 -29.59 2.12 10.82
N LEU A 4 -29.04 1.37 9.87
CA LEU A 4 -28.94 1.76 8.47
C LEU A 4 -30.01 1.13 7.57
N GLY A 5 -30.94 0.36 8.12
CA GLY A 5 -32.00 -0.28 7.37
C GLY A 5 -31.51 -1.38 6.40
N VAL A 6 -30.29 -1.90 6.55
CA VAL A 6 -29.74 -2.97 5.72
C VAL A 6 -29.82 -4.32 6.44
N ARG A 7 -30.02 -5.39 5.70
CA ARG A 7 -30.11 -6.75 6.28
C ARG A 7 -28.77 -7.26 6.76
N GLU A 8 -27.75 -7.09 5.94
CA GLU A 8 -26.38 -7.55 6.21
C GLU A 8 -25.41 -6.38 6.05
N LEU A 9 -24.52 -6.21 7.00
CA LEU A 9 -23.45 -5.22 6.97
C LEU A 9 -22.15 -5.88 7.45
N TYR A 10 -21.15 -5.87 6.60
CA TYR A 10 -19.83 -6.37 6.89
C TYR A 10 -18.83 -5.21 6.94
N LEU A 11 -17.89 -5.27 7.85
CA LEU A 11 -16.79 -4.34 7.94
C LEU A 11 -15.49 -5.08 7.64
N LYS A 12 -14.82 -4.70 6.54
CA LYS A 12 -13.47 -5.17 6.24
C LYS A 12 -12.48 -4.25 6.94
N ASP A 13 -11.92 -4.74 8.04
CA ASP A 13 -11.05 -3.98 8.93
C ASP A 13 -9.57 -4.28 8.65
N ASP A 14 -8.82 -3.28 8.19
CA ASP A 14 -7.38 -3.34 7.99
C ASP A 14 -6.58 -2.69 9.13
N SER A 15 -7.23 -2.22 10.19
CA SER A 15 -6.53 -1.74 11.39
C SER A 15 -5.82 -2.86 12.16
N VAL A 16 -6.06 -4.11 11.79
CA VAL A 16 -5.41 -5.30 12.33
C VAL A 16 -4.33 -5.90 11.41
N SER A 17 -4.08 -5.28 10.26
CA SER A 17 -3.06 -5.74 9.31
C SER A 17 -1.65 -5.58 9.87
N HIS A 18 -0.86 -6.64 9.84
CA HIS A 18 0.53 -6.60 10.30
C HIS A 18 1.49 -6.14 9.19
N PRO A 19 2.60 -5.44 9.54
CA PRO A 19 3.07 -5.12 10.91
C PRO A 19 2.65 -3.73 11.40
N THR A 20 2.09 -2.86 10.56
CA THR A 20 1.91 -1.44 10.91
C THR A 20 0.45 -1.04 11.11
N LEU A 21 -0.44 -2.03 11.19
CA LEU A 21 -1.86 -1.87 11.47
C LEU A 21 -2.56 -0.92 10.46
N SER A 22 -2.18 -1.05 9.19
CA SER A 22 -2.75 -0.23 8.12
C SER A 22 -2.86 -0.98 6.80
N PHE A 23 -3.77 -0.53 5.95
CA PHE A 23 -3.91 -0.98 4.57
C PHE A 23 -2.58 -0.96 3.78
N LYS A 24 -1.63 -0.09 4.16
CA LYS A 24 -0.35 0.03 3.45
C LYS A 24 0.49 -1.24 3.49
N ASP A 25 0.31 -2.07 4.48
CA ASP A 25 1.04 -3.34 4.58
C ASP A 25 0.74 -4.27 3.40
N ARG A 26 -0.48 -4.27 2.88
CA ARG A 26 -0.86 -5.04 1.69
C ARG A 26 -0.11 -4.62 0.43
N VAL A 27 -0.16 -3.33 0.14
CA VAL A 27 0.42 -2.79 -1.10
C VAL A 27 1.93 -2.80 -1.07
N VAL A 28 2.51 -2.58 0.10
CA VAL A 28 3.96 -2.62 0.29
C VAL A 28 4.49 -4.04 0.23
N SER A 29 3.82 -5.03 0.83
CA SER A 29 4.28 -6.42 0.77
C SER A 29 4.41 -6.91 -0.67
N VAL A 30 3.43 -6.65 -1.53
CA VAL A 30 3.48 -7.01 -2.95
C VAL A 30 4.60 -6.26 -3.68
N ALA A 31 4.74 -4.94 -3.42
CA ALA A 31 5.79 -4.15 -4.04
C ALA A 31 7.19 -4.64 -3.65
N LEU A 32 7.42 -4.96 -2.37
CA LEU A 32 8.72 -5.43 -1.89
C LEU A 32 9.06 -6.84 -2.36
N THR A 33 8.07 -7.73 -2.42
CA THR A 33 8.26 -9.05 -3.01
C THR A 33 8.76 -8.89 -4.44
N ARG A 34 8.10 -8.04 -5.22
CA ARG A 34 8.52 -7.79 -6.60
C ARG A 34 9.87 -7.08 -6.70
N ALA A 35 10.17 -6.16 -5.79
CA ALA A 35 11.48 -5.51 -5.74
C ALA A 35 12.60 -6.55 -5.57
N LYS A 36 12.44 -7.52 -4.65
CA LYS A 36 13.40 -8.61 -4.46
C LYS A 36 13.54 -9.50 -5.69
N GLU A 37 12.45 -9.88 -6.33
CA GLU A 37 12.47 -10.68 -7.57
C GLU A 37 13.20 -9.97 -8.71
N LEU A 38 13.12 -8.62 -8.74
CA LEU A 38 13.83 -7.78 -9.71
C LEU A 38 15.29 -7.49 -9.32
N GLY A 39 15.77 -8.02 -8.20
CA GLY A 39 17.15 -7.88 -7.76
C GLY A 39 17.49 -6.59 -7.03
N PHE A 40 16.50 -5.81 -6.60
CA PHE A 40 16.75 -4.63 -5.78
C PHE A 40 17.15 -5.02 -4.35
N ASP A 41 18.19 -4.38 -3.82
CA ASP A 41 18.64 -4.51 -2.43
C ASP A 41 18.21 -3.34 -1.55
N THR A 42 17.78 -2.24 -2.18
CA THR A 42 17.42 -0.98 -1.54
C THR A 42 16.03 -0.54 -1.95
N VAL A 43 15.21 -0.21 -0.96
CA VAL A 43 13.85 0.28 -1.15
C VAL A 43 13.73 1.69 -0.60
N ALA A 44 12.97 2.54 -1.28
CA ALA A 44 12.78 3.92 -0.86
C ALA A 44 11.32 4.37 -1.07
N CYS A 45 10.92 5.40 -0.33
CA CYS A 45 9.69 6.13 -0.61
C CYS A 45 9.76 7.58 -0.10
N ALA A 46 8.98 8.45 -0.75
CA ALA A 46 8.64 9.77 -0.23
C ALA A 46 7.32 9.65 0.55
N SER A 47 7.37 9.65 1.86
CA SER A 47 6.16 9.57 2.69
C SER A 47 6.45 9.88 4.15
N THR A 48 5.44 10.41 4.82
CA THR A 48 5.49 10.80 6.23
C THR A 48 4.50 10.04 7.13
N GLY A 49 3.78 9.06 6.57
CA GLY A 49 2.73 8.35 7.30
C GLY A 49 2.77 6.84 7.08
N ASN A 50 1.61 6.21 6.99
CA ASN A 50 1.47 4.76 6.92
C ASN A 50 2.30 4.08 5.81
N LEU A 51 2.57 4.77 4.69
CA LEU A 51 3.44 4.21 3.66
C LEU A 51 4.89 4.11 4.16
N ALA A 52 5.42 5.15 4.79
CA ALA A 52 6.76 5.14 5.37
C ALA A 52 6.89 4.05 6.46
N ASN A 53 5.90 3.95 7.34
CA ASN A 53 5.86 2.94 8.39
C ASN A 53 5.90 1.52 7.80
N SER A 54 5.05 1.24 6.83
CA SER A 54 4.96 -0.06 6.18
C SER A 54 6.23 -0.41 5.39
N VAL A 55 6.80 0.54 4.63
CA VAL A 55 8.07 0.35 3.92
C VAL A 55 9.19 0.06 4.90
N SER A 56 9.29 0.82 6.00
CA SER A 56 10.33 0.61 7.02
C SER A 56 10.22 -0.78 7.66
N ALA A 57 9.02 -1.18 8.08
CA ALA A 57 8.77 -2.44 8.76
C ALA A 57 9.03 -3.65 7.84
N LEU A 58 8.36 -3.68 6.70
CA LEU A 58 8.43 -4.82 5.78
C LEU A 58 9.80 -4.96 5.13
N SER A 59 10.50 -3.84 4.84
CA SER A 59 11.88 -3.91 4.36
C SER A 59 12.84 -4.45 5.41
N ALA A 60 12.62 -4.12 6.69
CA ALA A 60 13.41 -4.69 7.79
C ALA A 60 13.25 -6.21 7.85
N TRP A 61 12.03 -6.72 7.75
CA TRP A 61 11.75 -8.17 7.72
C TRP A 61 12.33 -8.85 6.47
N ALA A 62 12.28 -8.17 5.32
CA ALA A 62 12.79 -8.69 4.06
C ALA A 62 14.32 -8.63 3.94
N GLY A 63 15.02 -8.01 4.89
CA GLY A 63 16.47 -7.81 4.85
C GLY A 63 16.91 -6.79 3.80
N LEU A 64 16.03 -5.85 3.40
CA LEU A 64 16.32 -4.82 2.43
C LEU A 64 16.80 -3.53 3.12
N LYS A 65 17.71 -2.80 2.48
CA LYS A 65 18.03 -1.42 2.86
C LYS A 65 16.79 -0.56 2.64
N ARG A 66 16.54 0.40 3.52
CA ARG A 66 15.33 1.24 3.50
C ARG A 66 15.67 2.69 3.70
N ILE A 67 15.18 3.52 2.79
CA ILE A 67 15.44 4.96 2.77
C ILE A 67 14.11 5.69 2.68
N ILE A 68 13.85 6.57 3.64
CA ILE A 68 12.60 7.35 3.70
C ILE A 68 12.96 8.83 3.48
N PHE A 69 12.37 9.41 2.47
CA PHE A 69 12.51 10.84 2.17
C PHE A 69 11.35 11.59 2.79
N ILE A 70 11.67 12.66 3.53
CA ILE A 70 10.69 13.49 4.24
C ILE A 70 11.02 14.97 4.04
N PRO A 71 10.05 15.89 4.11
CA PRO A 71 10.33 17.32 4.26
C PRO A 71 11.12 17.59 5.55
N ALA A 72 12.08 18.52 5.50
CA ALA A 72 12.96 18.82 6.63
C ALA A 72 12.22 19.47 7.82
N ASP A 73 11.12 20.16 7.55
CA ASP A 73 10.27 20.84 8.55
C ASP A 73 9.22 19.92 9.19
N LEU A 74 9.28 18.61 8.90
CA LEU A 74 8.30 17.66 9.40
C LEU A 74 8.39 17.46 10.91
N GLU A 75 7.23 17.50 11.57
CA GLU A 75 7.12 17.18 13.01
C GLU A 75 7.63 15.76 13.32
N MET A 76 8.53 15.63 14.28
CA MET A 76 9.13 14.35 14.68
C MET A 76 8.09 13.28 15.04
N GLY A 77 6.95 13.66 15.62
CA GLY A 77 5.87 12.73 15.94
C GLY A 77 5.33 11.94 14.75
N LYS A 78 5.46 12.47 13.53
CA LYS A 78 4.99 11.81 12.30
C LYS A 78 5.97 10.74 11.78
N VAL A 79 7.22 10.75 12.22
CA VAL A 79 8.24 9.79 11.76
C VAL A 79 8.61 8.73 12.81
N VAL A 80 8.23 8.94 14.07
CA VAL A 80 8.58 8.05 15.20
C VAL A 80 8.24 6.60 14.92
N ALA A 81 7.06 6.33 14.37
CA ALA A 81 6.63 4.96 14.06
C ALA A 81 7.50 4.25 13.00
N SER A 82 8.12 5.02 12.10
CA SER A 82 9.07 4.47 11.13
C SER A 82 10.44 4.21 11.75
N LEU A 83 10.86 5.05 12.71
CA LEU A 83 12.19 4.99 13.31
C LEU A 83 12.46 3.70 14.08
N ILE A 84 11.44 3.06 14.64
CA ILE A 84 11.60 1.78 15.37
C ILE A 84 12.17 0.66 14.50
N TYR A 85 12.04 0.78 13.18
CA TYR A 85 12.59 -0.16 12.20
C TYR A 85 13.94 0.28 11.63
N ASN A 86 14.53 1.34 12.18
CA ASN A 86 15.84 1.87 11.83
C ASN A 86 16.04 2.13 10.31
N PRO A 87 15.16 2.91 9.64
CA PRO A 87 15.41 3.35 8.26
C PRO A 87 16.46 4.45 8.21
N THR A 88 17.10 4.63 7.06
CA THR A 88 17.82 5.87 6.76
C THR A 88 16.78 6.94 6.41
N LEU A 89 16.73 8.02 7.20
CA LEU A 89 15.92 9.20 6.90
C LEU A 89 16.72 10.22 6.12
N VAL A 90 16.14 10.71 5.04
CA VAL A 90 16.67 11.82 4.26
C VAL A 90 15.72 13.00 4.39
N ALA A 91 16.12 13.99 5.17
CA ALA A 91 15.39 15.25 5.31
C ALA A 91 15.73 16.17 4.13
N VAL A 92 14.72 16.60 3.40
CA VAL A 92 14.85 17.42 2.19
C VAL A 92 14.29 18.80 2.48
N GLU A 93 15.07 19.83 2.26
CA GLU A 93 14.59 21.21 2.30
C GLU A 93 13.62 21.44 1.15
N GLY A 94 12.37 21.76 1.48
CA GLY A 94 11.31 21.97 0.50
C GLY A 94 10.01 21.28 0.85
N ASN A 95 9.01 21.46 0.00
CA ASN A 95 7.68 20.89 0.17
C ASN A 95 7.62 19.43 -0.33
N TYR A 96 6.47 18.79 -0.16
CA TYR A 96 6.25 17.38 -0.53
C TYR A 96 6.44 17.10 -2.05
N ASP A 97 6.13 18.08 -2.91
CA ASP A 97 6.30 17.92 -4.36
C ASP A 97 7.78 17.94 -4.76
N GLU A 98 8.58 18.77 -4.08
CA GLU A 98 10.04 18.80 -4.26
C GLU A 98 10.69 17.51 -3.78
N VAL A 99 10.24 16.96 -2.65
CA VAL A 99 10.68 15.63 -2.19
C VAL A 99 10.37 14.55 -3.22
N ASN A 100 9.15 14.54 -3.78
CA ASN A 100 8.77 13.56 -4.81
C ASN A 100 9.61 13.71 -6.09
N ARG A 101 9.89 14.95 -6.52
CA ARG A 101 10.74 15.22 -7.67
C ARG A 101 12.15 14.69 -7.46
N LEU A 102 12.76 14.98 -6.30
CA LEU A 102 14.07 14.45 -5.94
C LEU A 102 14.07 12.91 -5.95
N CYS A 103 13.05 12.30 -5.39
CA CYS A 103 12.93 10.83 -5.38
C CYS A 103 12.84 10.24 -6.81
N ALA A 104 12.17 10.93 -7.75
CA ALA A 104 12.13 10.52 -9.14
C ALA A 104 13.51 10.62 -9.81
N GLU A 105 14.24 11.70 -9.56
CA GLU A 105 15.62 11.89 -10.07
C GLU A 105 16.58 10.86 -9.49
N VAL A 106 16.51 10.57 -8.19
CA VAL A 106 17.32 9.55 -7.53
C VAL A 106 16.99 8.16 -8.08
N GLY A 107 15.70 7.85 -8.26
CA GLY A 107 15.25 6.57 -8.80
C GLY A 107 15.65 6.34 -10.27
N ALA A 108 15.96 7.40 -11.01
CA ALA A 108 16.52 7.30 -12.37
C ALA A 108 18.05 7.05 -12.38
N LYS A 109 18.75 7.43 -11.30
CA LYS A 109 20.23 7.35 -11.22
C LYS A 109 20.74 6.14 -10.44
N TYR A 110 19.98 5.67 -9.45
CA TYR A 110 20.40 4.59 -8.56
C TYR A 110 19.49 3.37 -8.70
N PRO A 111 20.01 2.16 -8.54
CA PRO A 111 19.23 0.93 -8.60
C PRO A 111 18.41 0.74 -7.31
N TRP A 112 17.57 1.71 -6.98
CA TRP A 112 16.70 1.68 -5.82
C TRP A 112 15.24 1.50 -6.24
N ALA A 113 14.52 0.68 -5.50
CA ALA A 113 13.09 0.47 -5.71
C ALA A 113 12.28 1.53 -4.95
N PHE A 114 11.84 2.57 -5.64
CA PHE A 114 10.92 3.56 -5.08
C PHE A 114 9.48 3.06 -5.17
N VAL A 115 8.89 2.70 -4.04
CA VAL A 115 7.59 2.04 -3.94
C VAL A 115 6.46 2.83 -4.62
N ASN A 116 6.49 4.14 -4.50
CA ASN A 116 5.48 5.03 -5.07
C ASN A 116 5.88 5.69 -6.41
N ILE A 117 7.01 5.30 -7.01
CA ILE A 117 7.53 5.85 -8.27
C ILE A 117 7.79 4.73 -9.28
N ASN A 118 9.00 4.15 -9.33
CA ASN A 118 9.39 3.21 -10.38
C ASN A 118 8.80 1.81 -10.24
N ILE A 119 8.44 1.37 -9.02
CA ILE A 119 7.72 0.10 -8.80
C ILE A 119 6.24 0.31 -8.44
N ARG A 120 5.71 1.51 -8.66
CA ARG A 120 4.31 1.87 -8.40
C ARG A 120 3.26 0.92 -9.01
N PRO A 121 3.44 0.34 -10.21
CA PRO A 121 2.48 -0.64 -10.72
C PRO A 121 2.26 -1.83 -9.78
N TYR A 122 3.30 -2.37 -9.20
CA TYR A 122 3.23 -3.51 -8.28
C TYR A 122 2.60 -3.11 -6.94
N TYR A 123 2.96 -1.93 -6.43
CA TYR A 123 2.29 -1.33 -5.29
C TYR A 123 0.78 -1.18 -5.52
N ALA A 124 0.37 -0.69 -6.68
CA ALA A 124 -1.04 -0.54 -7.00
C ALA A 124 -1.77 -1.90 -7.08
N GLU A 125 -1.13 -2.91 -7.70
CA GLU A 125 -1.70 -4.27 -7.78
C GLU A 125 -1.89 -4.91 -6.41
N GLY A 126 -1.07 -4.59 -5.41
CA GLY A 126 -1.25 -5.04 -4.03
C GLY A 126 -2.61 -4.65 -3.42
N SER A 127 -3.24 -3.58 -3.91
CA SER A 127 -4.59 -3.21 -3.47
C SER A 127 -5.67 -4.23 -3.86
N LYS A 128 -5.42 -5.10 -4.86
CA LYS A 128 -6.37 -6.15 -5.24
C LYS A 128 -6.56 -7.19 -4.14
N THR A 129 -5.55 -7.42 -3.32
CA THR A 129 -5.64 -8.37 -2.21
C THR A 129 -6.80 -8.07 -1.26
N TYR A 130 -7.15 -6.78 -1.12
CA TYR A 130 -8.32 -6.35 -0.37
C TYR A 130 -9.62 -6.87 -1.00
N GLY A 131 -9.75 -6.73 -2.31
CA GLY A 131 -10.90 -7.25 -3.07
C GLY A 131 -10.96 -8.77 -3.09
N PHE A 132 -9.83 -9.46 -3.23
CA PHE A 132 -9.76 -10.91 -3.19
C PHE A 132 -10.23 -11.46 -1.84
N GLU A 133 -9.77 -10.88 -0.74
CA GLU A 133 -10.19 -11.30 0.60
C GLU A 133 -11.65 -11.01 0.88
N ILE A 134 -12.22 -9.90 0.37
CA ILE A 134 -13.68 -9.65 0.47
C ILE A 134 -14.46 -10.79 -0.15
N LEU A 135 -14.10 -11.19 -1.36
CA LEU A 135 -14.80 -12.27 -2.08
C LEU A 135 -14.61 -13.61 -1.39
N GLU A 136 -13.39 -13.96 -1.00
CA GLU A 136 -13.08 -15.20 -0.31
C GLU A 136 -13.82 -15.31 1.03
N GLN A 137 -13.76 -14.26 1.87
CA GLN A 137 -14.40 -14.24 3.18
C GLN A 137 -15.93 -14.25 3.11
N LEU A 138 -16.52 -13.85 1.99
CA LEU A 138 -17.94 -13.95 1.71
C LEU A 138 -18.33 -15.27 0.98
N GLY A 139 -17.42 -16.26 0.94
CA GLY A 139 -17.66 -17.55 0.29
C GLY A 139 -17.76 -17.44 -1.23
N PHE A 140 -16.85 -16.69 -1.85
CA PHE A 140 -16.80 -16.42 -3.30
C PHE A 140 -18.11 -15.80 -3.83
N ARG A 141 -18.66 -14.89 -3.06
CA ARG A 141 -19.86 -14.13 -3.40
C ARG A 141 -19.56 -12.63 -3.38
N ALA A 142 -19.89 -11.93 -4.46
CA ALA A 142 -19.76 -10.47 -4.48
C ALA A 142 -20.89 -9.83 -3.65
N PRO A 143 -20.59 -8.85 -2.78
CA PRO A 143 -21.61 -8.08 -2.10
C PRO A 143 -22.34 -7.15 -3.09
N GLN A 144 -23.60 -6.81 -2.82
CA GLN A 144 -24.38 -5.90 -3.68
C GLN A 144 -23.81 -4.48 -3.69
N HIS A 145 -23.29 -4.02 -2.57
CA HIS A 145 -22.71 -2.69 -2.41
C HIS A 145 -21.41 -2.75 -1.64
N ILE A 146 -20.43 -1.97 -2.08
CA ILE A 146 -19.15 -1.79 -1.38
C ILE A 146 -18.94 -0.30 -1.19
N VAL A 147 -18.85 0.14 0.06
CA VAL A 147 -18.47 1.51 0.40
C VAL A 147 -16.98 1.54 0.70
N VAL A 148 -16.25 2.36 -0.06
CA VAL A 148 -14.78 2.41 -0.02
C VAL A 148 -14.34 3.83 0.26
N PRO A 149 -13.45 4.07 1.26
CA PRO A 149 -12.81 5.37 1.42
C PRO A 149 -11.94 5.65 0.20
N ALA A 150 -12.10 6.82 -0.40
CA ALA A 150 -11.40 7.19 -1.62
C ALA A 150 -10.57 8.47 -1.43
N ALA A 151 -9.25 8.34 -1.58
CA ALA A 151 -8.34 9.47 -1.77
C ALA A 151 -7.92 9.53 -3.25
N GLY A 152 -6.80 8.93 -3.63
CA GLY A 152 -6.35 8.84 -5.03
C GLY A 152 -7.07 7.81 -5.90
N GLY A 153 -8.12 7.13 -5.41
CA GLY A 153 -8.94 6.19 -6.18
C GLY A 153 -8.32 4.81 -6.42
N SER A 154 -7.08 4.55 -6.00
CA SER A 154 -6.39 3.28 -6.25
C SER A 154 -7.13 2.08 -5.64
N LEU A 155 -7.61 2.20 -4.40
CA LEU A 155 -8.27 1.09 -3.71
C LEU A 155 -9.56 0.67 -4.42
N ILE A 156 -10.46 1.61 -4.71
CA ILE A 156 -11.75 1.31 -5.34
C ILE A 156 -11.57 0.71 -6.73
N THR A 157 -10.63 1.24 -7.53
CA THR A 157 -10.35 0.71 -8.86
C THR A 157 -9.78 -0.70 -8.82
N LYS A 158 -8.97 -1.02 -7.81
CA LYS A 158 -8.36 -2.34 -7.65
C LYS A 158 -9.31 -3.38 -7.04
N ILE A 159 -10.24 -2.97 -6.18
CA ILE A 159 -11.35 -3.84 -5.75
C ILE A 159 -12.21 -4.20 -6.97
N SER A 160 -12.58 -3.22 -7.80
CA SER A 160 -13.33 -3.48 -9.04
C SER A 160 -12.56 -4.42 -9.98
N LYS A 161 -11.23 -4.23 -10.12
CA LYS A 161 -10.39 -5.12 -10.92
C LYS A 161 -10.36 -6.54 -10.34
N ALA A 162 -10.23 -6.70 -9.04
CA ALA A 162 -10.24 -8.01 -8.37
C ALA A 162 -11.54 -8.78 -8.63
N ILE A 163 -12.69 -8.10 -8.55
CA ILE A 163 -14.00 -8.69 -8.87
C ILE A 163 -14.06 -9.15 -10.33
N LYS A 164 -13.56 -8.32 -11.26
CA LYS A 164 -13.52 -8.68 -12.69
C LYS A 164 -12.61 -9.89 -12.94
N GLU A 165 -11.46 -9.97 -12.29
CA GLU A 165 -10.55 -11.10 -12.40
C GLU A 165 -11.19 -12.39 -11.87
N PHE A 166 -11.89 -12.35 -10.73
CA PHE A 166 -12.59 -13.52 -10.18
C PHE A 166 -13.73 -14.00 -11.09
N LYS A 167 -14.44 -13.06 -11.77
CA LYS A 167 -15.42 -13.42 -12.80
C LYS A 167 -14.77 -14.13 -13.98
N LEU A 168 -13.68 -13.56 -14.52
CA LEU A 168 -12.93 -14.15 -15.65
C LEU A 168 -12.39 -15.55 -15.32
N LEU A 169 -12.01 -15.81 -14.09
CA LEU A 169 -11.54 -17.11 -13.61
C LEU A 169 -12.67 -18.08 -13.28
N GLY A 170 -13.94 -17.66 -13.39
CA GLY A 170 -15.10 -18.47 -13.04
C GLY A 170 -15.25 -18.75 -11.53
N LEU A 171 -14.55 -17.99 -10.67
CA LEU A 171 -14.61 -18.15 -9.21
C LEU A 171 -15.85 -17.53 -8.60
N ILE A 172 -16.46 -16.56 -9.27
CA ILE A 172 -17.75 -15.96 -8.91
C ILE A 172 -18.64 -15.86 -10.15
N PRO A 173 -19.99 -15.87 -10.00
CA PRO A 173 -20.92 -15.75 -11.12
C PRO A 173 -20.74 -14.43 -11.89
N GLU A 174 -20.99 -14.45 -13.20
CA GLU A 174 -20.95 -13.25 -14.05
C GLU A 174 -22.08 -12.25 -13.72
N SER A 175 -23.23 -12.77 -13.30
CA SER A 175 -24.44 -12.00 -12.99
C SER A 175 -24.41 -11.48 -11.56
N HIS A 176 -23.76 -10.35 -11.35
CA HIS A 176 -23.95 -9.50 -10.14
C HIS A 176 -23.59 -8.05 -10.45
#